data_523055c09d439aab19fcfc87cb5c6448
#
_entry.id   523055c09d439aab19fcfc87cb5c6448
#
_cell.length_a   1.000
_cell.length_b   1.000
_cell.length_c   1.000
_cell.angle_alpha   90.00
_cell.angle_beta   90.00
_cell.angle_gamma   90.00
#
_symmetry.space_group_name_H-M   'P 1'
#
loop_
_entity.id
_entity.type
_entity.pdbx_description
1 polymer ?
#
loop_
_entity_poly.entity_id
_entity_poly.type
_entity_poly.pdbx_seq_one_letter_code
_entity_poly.pdbx_strand_id
1 'polypeptide(L)'
;YALVGFEGADSAVEPNPDMSGENTSATVVRTTKTVGAQFFAGTAMGLDTPIDFSASEMISIKTWSPKAGIPVRLKLEAVGGAFVELDAMTTLENQWETLTWDFTGQTAGIDFTTVIVFFEFVVDLPGDGTTYYYDDIEVMLPAMDLVELPVGFESTTADYALVGFEGADSAVEPNP
;
A
#
# COMPACT_ATOMS: atom_id res chain seq x y z
N TYR A 1 -4.30 -10.58 11.79
CA TYR A 1 -4.18 -9.17 12.19
C TYR A 1 -5.36 -8.72 13.03
N ALA A 2 -5.14 -7.75 13.94
CA ALA A 2 -6.20 -7.11 14.71
C ALA A 2 -6.51 -5.73 14.10
N LEU A 3 -7.79 -5.45 13.80
CA LEU A 3 -8.26 -4.19 13.28
C LEU A 3 -8.93 -3.37 14.39
N VAL A 4 -8.45 -2.15 14.62
CA VAL A 4 -8.96 -1.27 15.69
C VAL A 4 -9.15 0.16 15.18
N GLY A 5 -10.39 0.65 15.16
CA GLY A 5 -10.69 2.07 15.01
C GLY A 5 -10.46 2.81 16.32
N PHE A 6 -9.90 4.02 16.27
CA PHE A 6 -9.63 4.82 17.47
C PHE A 6 -9.93 6.30 17.26
N GLU A 7 -10.06 7.06 18.35
CA GLU A 7 -10.29 8.52 18.39
C GLU A 7 -11.52 9.00 17.59
N GLY A 8 -12.52 8.13 17.47
CA GLY A 8 -13.76 8.40 16.75
C GLY A 8 -13.81 7.83 15.33
N ALA A 9 -12.83 7.02 14.92
CA ALA A 9 -12.96 6.18 13.75
C ALA A 9 -13.74 4.90 14.10
N ASP A 10 -14.83 4.63 13.40
CA ASP A 10 -15.56 3.36 13.44
C ASP A 10 -15.12 2.50 12.25
N SER A 11 -14.43 1.38 12.54
CA SER A 11 -13.75 0.58 11.52
C SER A 11 -14.16 -0.89 11.61
N ALA A 12 -14.47 -1.48 10.47
CA ALA A 12 -14.85 -2.89 10.34
C ALA A 12 -14.51 -3.44 8.95
N VAL A 13 -14.38 -4.77 8.86
CA VAL A 13 -14.37 -5.46 7.57
C VAL A 13 -15.81 -5.63 7.12
N GLU A 14 -16.15 -5.15 5.92
CA GLU A 14 -17.50 -5.17 5.36
C GLU A 14 -17.49 -5.56 3.87
N PRO A 15 -18.67 -5.89 3.29
CA PRO A 15 -18.77 -6.06 1.85
C PRO A 15 -18.30 -4.82 1.09
N ASN A 16 -17.59 -5.04 -0.02
CA ASN A 16 -17.12 -3.96 -0.89
C ASN A 16 -18.31 -3.21 -1.49
N PRO A 17 -18.42 -1.89 -1.30
CA PRO A 17 -19.55 -1.10 -1.81
C PRO A 17 -19.50 -0.90 -3.34
N ASP A 18 -18.31 -1.09 -3.94
CA ASP A 18 -18.10 -0.90 -5.37
C ASP A 18 -17.07 -1.91 -5.90
N MET A 19 -17.54 -3.01 -6.43
CA MET A 19 -16.70 -4.07 -7.01
C MET A 19 -16.31 -3.78 -8.47
N SER A 20 -16.42 -2.55 -8.92
CA SER A 20 -16.00 -2.10 -10.26
C SER A 20 -14.58 -1.50 -10.24
N GLY A 21 -13.99 -1.32 -11.40
CA GLY A 21 -12.68 -0.66 -11.51
C GLY A 21 -11.53 -1.48 -10.94
N GLU A 22 -10.68 -0.83 -10.13
CA GLU A 22 -9.41 -1.41 -9.64
C GLU A 22 -9.56 -2.40 -8.48
N ASN A 23 -10.70 -2.40 -7.78
CA ASN A 23 -10.91 -3.31 -6.65
C ASN A 23 -12.14 -4.18 -6.83
N THR A 24 -11.91 -5.47 -7.11
CA THR A 24 -12.95 -6.49 -7.25
C THR A 24 -13.07 -7.41 -6.04
N SER A 25 -12.39 -7.11 -4.94
CA SER A 25 -12.48 -7.87 -3.68
C SER A 25 -13.91 -7.89 -3.15
N ALA A 26 -14.33 -9.01 -2.58
CA ALA A 26 -15.68 -9.14 -2.01
C ALA A 26 -15.85 -8.36 -0.70
N THR A 27 -14.76 -8.17 0.04
CA THR A 27 -14.74 -7.49 1.34
C THR A 27 -13.57 -6.52 1.42
N VAL A 28 -13.77 -5.43 2.13
CA VAL A 28 -12.82 -4.32 2.30
C VAL A 28 -12.88 -3.82 3.74
N VAL A 29 -11.96 -2.98 4.13
CA VAL A 29 -12.04 -2.26 5.40
C VAL A 29 -12.85 -0.97 5.19
N ARG A 30 -13.93 -0.83 5.93
CA ARG A 30 -14.65 0.43 6.10
C ARG A 30 -14.06 1.21 7.28
N THR A 31 -13.90 2.50 7.12
CA THR A 31 -13.59 3.45 8.21
C THR A 31 -14.52 4.64 8.11
N THR A 32 -15.39 4.84 9.11
CA THR A 32 -16.21 6.04 9.24
C THR A 32 -15.58 6.98 10.26
N LYS A 33 -15.21 8.17 9.83
CA LYS A 33 -14.74 9.25 10.71
C LYS A 33 -15.98 9.91 11.30
N THR A 34 -16.43 9.45 12.49
CA THR A 34 -17.72 9.83 13.08
C THR A 34 -17.78 11.35 13.35
N VAL A 35 -19.01 11.90 13.44
CA VAL A 35 -19.18 13.32 13.70
C VAL A 35 -18.50 13.72 15.02
N GLY A 36 -17.59 14.71 14.96
CA GLY A 36 -16.80 15.16 16.09
C GLY A 36 -15.57 14.30 16.40
N ALA A 37 -15.25 13.27 15.58
CA ALA A 37 -14.00 12.52 15.70
C ALA A 37 -12.79 13.44 15.62
N GLN A 38 -11.70 13.04 16.27
CA GLN A 38 -10.44 13.76 16.20
C GLN A 38 -9.91 13.82 14.75
N PHE A 39 -9.17 14.85 14.39
CA PHE A 39 -8.56 14.96 13.07
C PHE A 39 -7.62 13.77 12.77
N PHE A 40 -7.03 13.18 13.81
CA PHE A 40 -6.19 11.98 13.75
C PHE A 40 -6.94 10.69 14.10
N ALA A 41 -8.26 10.67 13.97
CA ALA A 41 -9.04 9.43 14.04
C ALA A 41 -8.64 8.50 12.88
N GLY A 42 -8.34 7.25 13.17
CA GLY A 42 -7.80 6.31 12.20
C GLY A 42 -8.07 4.86 12.51
N THR A 43 -7.54 4.00 11.68
CA THR A 43 -7.64 2.54 11.83
C THR A 43 -6.25 1.95 11.94
N ALA A 44 -5.98 1.26 13.05
CA ALA A 44 -4.74 0.53 13.28
C ALA A 44 -4.93 -0.96 12.97
N MET A 45 -3.93 -1.55 12.33
CA MET A 45 -3.80 -2.99 12.08
C MET A 45 -2.49 -3.50 12.65
N GLY A 46 -2.57 -4.35 13.67
CA GLY A 46 -1.42 -5.09 14.19
C GLY A 46 -1.12 -6.30 13.31
N LEU A 47 0.13 -6.47 12.92
CA LEU A 47 0.62 -7.58 12.11
C LEU A 47 1.30 -8.64 12.99
N ASP A 48 1.18 -9.91 12.61
CA ASP A 48 1.81 -11.02 13.33
C ASP A 48 3.33 -11.10 13.06
N THR A 49 3.78 -10.54 11.94
CA THR A 49 5.19 -10.45 11.54
C THR A 49 5.50 -9.04 11.05
N PRO A 50 6.76 -8.56 11.20
CA PRO A 50 7.17 -7.29 10.63
C PRO A 50 6.97 -7.23 9.11
N ILE A 51 6.77 -6.01 8.61
CA ILE A 51 6.73 -5.75 7.16
C ILE A 51 8.13 -6.00 6.59
N ASP A 52 8.19 -6.77 5.51
CA ASP A 52 9.45 -7.03 4.80
C ASP A 52 9.70 -5.94 3.75
N PHE A 53 10.64 -5.06 4.03
CA PHE A 53 11.11 -4.00 3.14
C PHE A 53 12.40 -4.35 2.38
N SER A 54 12.80 -5.62 2.34
CA SER A 54 14.04 -6.04 1.68
C SER A 54 14.06 -5.79 0.17
N ALA A 55 12.90 -5.84 -0.49
CA ALA A 55 12.77 -5.66 -1.93
C ALA A 55 12.38 -4.22 -2.33
N SER A 56 11.63 -3.52 -1.51
CA SER A 56 11.14 -2.16 -1.76
C SER A 56 10.66 -1.51 -0.47
N GLU A 57 10.81 -0.20 -0.35
CA GLU A 57 10.30 0.60 0.76
C GLU A 57 9.05 1.41 0.36
N MET A 58 8.40 1.06 -0.74
CA MET A 58 7.15 1.66 -1.18
C MET A 58 5.96 0.80 -0.76
N ILE A 59 4.91 1.44 -0.27
CA ILE A 59 3.63 0.79 0.04
C ILE A 59 2.54 1.35 -0.86
N SER A 60 1.68 0.48 -1.37
CA SER A 60 0.44 0.86 -2.04
C SER A 60 -0.78 0.40 -1.25
N ILE A 61 -1.87 1.16 -1.35
CA ILE A 61 -3.17 0.83 -0.77
C ILE A 61 -4.24 1.21 -1.80
N LYS A 62 -5.19 0.31 -2.06
CA LYS A 62 -6.41 0.68 -2.76
C LYS A 62 -7.30 1.46 -1.82
N THR A 63 -7.72 2.65 -2.22
CA THR A 63 -8.56 3.53 -1.42
C THR A 63 -9.81 3.95 -2.19
N TRP A 64 -10.91 4.09 -1.48
CA TRP A 64 -12.15 4.63 -1.98
C TRP A 64 -12.60 5.77 -1.08
N SER A 65 -12.79 6.94 -1.65
CA SER A 65 -13.18 8.15 -0.94
C SER A 65 -14.33 8.85 -1.65
N PRO A 66 -15.35 9.37 -0.93
CA PRO A 66 -16.34 10.24 -1.53
C PRO A 66 -15.83 11.66 -1.79
N LYS A 67 -14.55 11.93 -1.46
CA LYS A 67 -13.90 13.25 -1.60
C LYS A 67 -12.57 13.09 -2.33
N ALA A 68 -12.33 13.89 -3.37
CA ALA A 68 -11.01 14.06 -3.96
C ALA A 68 -10.22 15.17 -3.22
N GLY A 69 -8.89 15.14 -3.34
CA GLY A 69 -8.02 16.17 -2.79
C GLY A 69 -7.88 16.15 -1.27
N ILE A 70 -8.20 15.05 -0.61
CA ILE A 70 -7.98 14.89 0.83
C ILE A 70 -6.69 14.11 1.11
N PRO A 71 -5.95 14.45 2.18
CA PRO A 71 -4.79 13.68 2.59
C PRO A 71 -5.22 12.34 3.23
N VAL A 72 -4.59 11.28 2.78
CA VAL A 72 -4.60 9.97 3.43
C VAL A 72 -3.22 9.75 4.00
N ARG A 73 -3.12 9.72 5.33
CA ARG A 73 -1.87 9.45 6.03
C ARG A 73 -1.70 7.96 6.28
N LEU A 74 -0.55 7.44 5.90
CA LEU A 74 -0.11 6.12 6.27
C LEU A 74 1.00 6.25 7.32
N LYS A 75 0.82 5.58 8.46
CA LYS A 75 1.81 5.52 9.52
C LYS A 75 2.18 4.06 9.80
N LEU A 76 3.47 3.81 9.92
CA LEU A 76 4.03 2.53 10.31
C LEU A 76 4.65 2.66 11.68
N GLU A 77 4.32 1.75 12.60
CA GLU A 77 4.85 1.74 13.95
C GLU A 77 5.55 0.42 14.29
N ALA A 78 6.66 0.54 14.99
CA ALA A 78 7.41 -0.58 15.55
C ALA A 78 7.14 -0.74 17.04
N VAL A 79 7.33 -1.96 17.56
CA VAL A 79 7.39 -2.19 19.00
C VAL A 79 8.53 -1.35 19.58
N GLY A 80 8.22 -0.52 20.58
CA GLY A 80 9.19 0.41 21.19
C GLY A 80 9.03 1.86 20.75
N GLY A 81 8.06 2.15 19.86
CA GLY A 81 7.58 3.50 19.56
C GLY A 81 8.29 4.21 18.42
N ALA A 82 9.20 3.55 17.70
CA ALA A 82 9.70 4.10 16.43
C ALA A 82 8.58 4.09 15.40
N PHE A 83 8.46 5.15 14.61
CA PHE A 83 7.46 5.26 13.56
C PHE A 83 7.95 6.09 12.37
N VAL A 84 7.29 5.89 11.24
CA VAL A 84 7.37 6.74 10.05
C VAL A 84 5.97 7.02 9.55
N GLU A 85 5.74 8.20 8.97
CA GLU A 85 4.42 8.56 8.42
C GLU A 85 4.56 9.50 7.23
N LEU A 86 3.71 9.32 6.23
CA LEU A 86 3.64 10.12 5.01
C LEU A 86 2.19 10.31 4.59
N ASP A 87 1.93 11.36 3.81
CA ASP A 87 0.63 11.65 3.23
C ASP A 87 0.64 11.38 1.71
N ALA A 88 -0.46 10.78 1.22
CA ALA A 88 -0.82 10.76 -0.19
C ALA A 88 -2.19 11.42 -0.36
N MET A 89 -2.44 12.02 -1.54
CA MET A 89 -3.68 12.75 -1.79
C MET A 89 -4.62 11.92 -2.65
N THR A 90 -5.90 11.84 -2.27
CA THR A 90 -6.91 11.27 -3.16
C THR A 90 -7.09 12.15 -4.40
N THR A 91 -7.31 11.52 -5.55
CA THR A 91 -7.52 12.21 -6.83
C THR A 91 -8.91 11.98 -7.39
N LEU A 92 -9.56 10.90 -6.98
CA LEU A 92 -10.88 10.50 -7.46
C LEU A 92 -11.95 10.65 -6.35
N GLU A 93 -13.21 10.76 -6.78
CA GLU A 93 -14.38 10.75 -5.90
C GLU A 93 -15.25 9.55 -6.23
N ASN A 94 -15.72 8.82 -5.20
CA ASN A 94 -16.63 7.68 -5.35
C ASN A 94 -16.12 6.60 -6.33
N GLN A 95 -14.80 6.42 -6.36
CA GLN A 95 -14.12 5.42 -7.16
C GLN A 95 -12.93 4.87 -6.40
N TRP A 96 -12.53 3.64 -6.72
CA TRP A 96 -11.29 3.06 -6.26
C TRP A 96 -10.10 3.69 -6.99
N GLU A 97 -9.05 3.99 -6.26
CA GLU A 97 -7.75 4.40 -6.75
C GLU A 97 -6.65 3.79 -5.89
N THR A 98 -5.48 3.58 -6.47
CA THR A 98 -4.30 3.11 -5.74
C THR A 98 -3.45 4.30 -5.33
N LEU A 99 -3.33 4.54 -4.03
CA LEU A 99 -2.40 5.52 -3.47
C LEU A 99 -1.09 4.84 -3.11
N THR A 100 0.02 5.59 -3.18
CA THR A 100 1.37 5.08 -2.88
C THR A 100 2.10 6.00 -1.91
N TRP A 101 2.90 5.39 -1.03
CA TRP A 101 3.77 6.06 -0.06
C TRP A 101 5.19 5.53 -0.20
N ASP A 102 6.14 6.42 -0.42
CA ASP A 102 7.56 6.10 -0.59
C ASP A 102 8.33 6.37 0.71
N PHE A 103 8.64 5.31 1.44
CA PHE A 103 9.41 5.34 2.69
C PHE A 103 10.90 5.12 2.47
N THR A 104 11.41 5.26 1.25
CA THR A 104 12.82 5.01 0.91
C THR A 104 13.77 5.73 1.87
N GLY A 105 14.67 4.96 2.50
CA GLY A 105 15.65 5.44 3.48
C GLY A 105 15.10 5.66 4.89
N GLN A 106 13.84 5.30 5.17
CA GLN A 106 13.21 5.49 6.47
C GLN A 106 12.91 4.18 7.22
N THR A 107 13.08 3.02 6.57
CA THR A 107 12.67 1.72 7.16
C THR A 107 13.84 0.88 7.67
N ALA A 108 15.08 1.24 7.34
CA ALA A 108 16.25 0.41 7.58
C ALA A 108 16.45 0.05 9.06
N GLY A 109 16.44 -1.27 9.35
CA GLY A 109 16.71 -1.79 10.69
C GLY A 109 15.57 -1.60 11.69
N ILE A 110 14.36 -1.30 11.23
CA ILE A 110 13.17 -1.11 12.06
C ILE A 110 12.12 -2.17 11.69
N ASP A 111 11.68 -2.92 12.71
CA ASP A 111 10.65 -3.95 12.56
C ASP A 111 9.25 -3.34 12.78
N PHE A 112 8.65 -2.82 11.70
CA PHE A 112 7.29 -2.29 11.75
C PHE A 112 6.27 -3.41 11.80
N THR A 113 5.45 -3.41 12.83
CA THR A 113 4.41 -4.42 13.09
C THR A 113 3.01 -3.83 13.19
N THR A 114 2.86 -2.53 13.01
CA THR A 114 1.55 -1.88 13.00
C THR A 114 1.45 -0.93 11.81
N VAL A 115 0.36 -1.05 11.06
CA VAL A 115 -0.02 -0.15 9.98
C VAL A 115 -1.23 0.66 10.43
N ILE A 116 -1.18 1.97 10.27
CA ILE A 116 -2.27 2.87 10.64
C ILE A 116 -2.65 3.74 9.44
N VAL A 117 -3.93 3.75 9.10
CA VAL A 117 -4.48 4.55 8.01
C VAL A 117 -5.38 5.63 8.60
N PHE A 118 -5.14 6.87 8.20
CA PHE A 118 -5.95 8.03 8.56
C PHE A 118 -6.48 8.69 7.29
N PHE A 119 -7.79 8.77 7.15
CA PHE A 119 -8.40 9.55 6.10
C PHE A 119 -8.62 11.00 6.53
N GLU A 120 -8.50 11.93 5.58
CA GLU A 120 -8.71 13.36 5.81
C GLU A 120 -7.94 13.87 7.04
N PHE A 121 -6.63 13.60 7.05
CA PHE A 121 -5.75 14.01 8.15
C PHE A 121 -5.42 15.50 8.03
N VAL A 122 -6.34 16.35 8.46
CA VAL A 122 -6.21 17.81 8.44
C VAL A 122 -6.33 18.31 9.86
N VAL A 123 -5.28 18.99 10.34
CA VAL A 123 -5.23 19.52 11.72
C VAL A 123 -6.45 20.43 11.99
N ASP A 124 -7.05 20.24 13.14
CA ASP A 124 -8.24 20.95 13.61
C ASP A 124 -9.52 20.71 12.79
N LEU A 125 -9.52 19.77 11.84
CA LEU A 125 -10.73 19.37 11.11
C LEU A 125 -11.38 18.17 11.81
N PRO A 126 -12.50 18.34 12.53
CA PRO A 126 -13.18 17.21 13.16
C PRO A 126 -13.89 16.33 12.12
N GLY A 127 -14.13 15.08 12.48
CA GLY A 127 -14.91 14.17 11.67
C GLY A 127 -16.33 14.70 11.40
N ASP A 128 -16.82 14.49 10.20
CA ASP A 128 -18.15 14.91 9.72
C ASP A 128 -19.13 13.75 9.48
N GLY A 129 -18.71 12.53 9.81
CA GLY A 129 -19.46 11.29 9.57
C GLY A 129 -19.16 10.64 8.22
N THR A 130 -18.18 11.14 7.48
CA THR A 130 -17.79 10.57 6.19
C THR A 130 -17.23 9.16 6.35
N THR A 131 -17.62 8.28 5.42
CA THR A 131 -17.15 6.90 5.33
C THR A 131 -16.18 6.74 4.18
N TYR A 132 -15.10 6.04 4.43
CA TYR A 132 -14.02 5.71 3.51
C TYR A 132 -13.81 4.19 3.51
N TYR A 133 -13.21 3.68 2.43
CA TYR A 133 -12.85 2.26 2.35
C TYR A 133 -11.41 2.12 1.88
N TYR A 134 -10.76 1.02 2.26
CA TYR A 134 -9.44 0.67 1.77
C TYR A 134 -9.25 -0.85 1.74
N ASP A 135 -8.30 -1.29 0.93
CA ASP A 135 -8.01 -2.70 0.71
C ASP A 135 -6.58 -2.85 0.16
N ASP A 136 -6.10 -4.09 0.04
CA ASP A 136 -4.84 -4.44 -0.63
C ASP A 136 -3.67 -3.54 -0.20
N ILE A 137 -3.31 -3.58 1.10
CA ILE A 137 -2.09 -2.93 1.58
C ILE A 137 -0.91 -3.82 1.21
N GLU A 138 -0.06 -3.34 0.31
CA GLU A 138 1.03 -4.14 -0.26
C GLU A 138 2.35 -3.36 -0.27
N VAL A 139 3.46 -4.07 -0.01
CA VAL A 139 4.78 -3.56 -0.38
C VAL A 139 4.91 -3.70 -1.89
N MET A 140 5.09 -2.59 -2.58
CA MET A 140 5.25 -2.58 -4.03
C MET A 140 6.58 -3.22 -4.40
N LEU A 141 6.54 -4.31 -5.14
CA LEU A 141 7.77 -4.86 -5.73
C LEU A 141 8.27 -3.91 -6.82
N PRO A 142 9.59 -3.72 -6.95
CA PRO A 142 10.14 -2.98 -8.08
C PRO A 142 9.66 -3.65 -9.37
N ALA A 143 9.28 -2.83 -10.37
CA ALA A 143 8.96 -3.38 -11.67
C ALA A 143 10.16 -4.21 -12.14
N MET A 144 9.94 -5.49 -12.41
CA MET A 144 10.98 -6.28 -13.07
C MET A 144 11.25 -5.62 -14.42
N ASP A 145 12.52 -5.31 -14.66
CA ASP A 145 12.95 -4.79 -15.97
C ASP A 145 12.67 -5.89 -17.00
N LEU A 146 11.49 -5.82 -17.61
CA LEU A 146 11.15 -6.74 -18.69
C LEU A 146 12.07 -6.42 -19.85
N VAL A 147 12.87 -7.40 -20.26
CA VAL A 147 13.68 -7.25 -21.46
C VAL A 147 12.74 -7.06 -22.65
N GLU A 148 12.71 -5.86 -23.22
CA GLU A 148 11.89 -5.60 -24.41
C GLU A 148 12.37 -6.43 -25.60
N LEU A 149 11.44 -7.03 -26.31
CA LEU A 149 11.75 -7.74 -27.56
C LEU A 149 11.93 -6.73 -28.73
N PRO A 150 12.88 -6.92 -29.63
CA PRO A 150 13.77 -8.09 -29.78
C PRO A 150 14.97 -8.07 -28.82
N VAL A 151 15.26 -9.23 -28.20
CA VAL A 151 16.39 -9.40 -27.30
C VAL A 151 17.66 -9.63 -28.12
N GLY A 152 18.58 -8.64 -28.10
CA GLY A 152 19.83 -8.74 -28.85
C GLY A 152 20.94 -9.54 -28.15
N PHE A 153 20.82 -9.86 -26.86
CA PHE A 153 21.84 -10.52 -26.03
C PHE A 153 23.22 -9.84 -26.05
N GLU A 154 23.28 -8.60 -26.52
CA GLU A 154 24.52 -7.79 -26.61
C GLU A 154 24.69 -6.87 -25.39
N SER A 155 23.69 -6.81 -24.48
CA SER A 155 23.75 -5.95 -23.31
C SER A 155 24.71 -6.51 -22.29
N THR A 156 25.62 -5.67 -21.81
CA THR A 156 26.52 -5.99 -20.70
C THR A 156 25.90 -5.69 -19.33
N THR A 157 24.70 -5.11 -19.30
CA THR A 157 23.99 -4.68 -18.09
C THR A 157 22.67 -5.43 -17.84
N ALA A 158 22.13 -6.11 -18.84
CA ALA A 158 20.92 -6.93 -18.68
C ALA A 158 21.28 -8.31 -18.13
N ASP A 159 20.56 -8.73 -17.10
CA ASP A 159 20.65 -10.09 -16.55
C ASP A 159 19.70 -11.01 -17.33
N TYR A 160 20.27 -11.84 -18.19
CA TYR A 160 19.50 -12.83 -18.98
C TYR A 160 19.41 -14.15 -18.22
N ALA A 161 18.41 -14.32 -17.39
CA ALA A 161 18.13 -15.59 -16.74
C ALA A 161 17.61 -16.62 -17.76
N LEU A 162 18.50 -17.43 -18.31
CA LEU A 162 18.14 -18.55 -19.19
C LEU A 162 17.80 -19.79 -18.37
N VAL A 163 16.59 -20.29 -18.50
CA VAL A 163 16.14 -21.52 -17.84
C VAL A 163 15.89 -22.58 -18.90
N GLY A 164 16.66 -23.66 -18.85
CA GLY A 164 16.40 -24.87 -19.67
C GLY A 164 15.11 -25.54 -19.19
N PHE A 165 14.29 -25.99 -20.13
CA PHE A 165 13.01 -26.66 -19.89
C PHE A 165 13.02 -28.07 -20.44
N GLU A 166 12.43 -29.04 -19.70
CA GLU A 166 12.33 -30.47 -20.09
C GLU A 166 13.64 -31.13 -20.51
N GLY A 167 14.75 -30.82 -19.79
CA GLY A 167 16.06 -31.42 -20.05
C GLY A 167 16.88 -30.69 -21.11
N ALA A 168 16.40 -29.56 -21.63
CA ALA A 168 17.21 -28.68 -22.47
C ALA A 168 18.25 -27.94 -21.61
N ASP A 169 19.48 -27.90 -22.09
CA ASP A 169 20.52 -27.03 -21.52
C ASP A 169 20.58 -25.76 -22.35
N SER A 170 20.41 -24.61 -21.66
CA SER A 170 20.35 -23.30 -22.32
C SER A 170 21.50 -22.43 -21.86
N ALA A 171 22.30 -21.94 -22.80
CA ALA A 171 23.40 -21.02 -22.54
C ALA A 171 23.47 -19.91 -23.60
N VAL A 172 24.01 -18.76 -23.23
CA VAL A 172 24.39 -17.72 -24.19
C VAL A 172 25.77 -18.07 -24.73
N GLU A 173 25.85 -18.37 -26.02
CA GLU A 173 27.09 -18.69 -26.70
C GLU A 173 27.60 -17.46 -27.47
N PRO A 174 28.92 -17.23 -27.55
CA PRO A 174 29.49 -16.16 -28.37
C PRO A 174 29.17 -16.41 -29.85
N ASN A 175 28.86 -15.33 -30.55
CA ASN A 175 28.65 -15.36 -31.99
C ASN A 175 29.96 -15.72 -32.70
N PRO A 176 30.00 -16.74 -33.60
CA PRO A 176 31.20 -17.16 -34.31
C PRO A 176 31.75 -16.11 -35.27
#